data_c27b5a3af448411663d769cb910e4d40
#
_entry.id   c27b5a3af448411663d769cb910e4d40
#
_cell.length_a   1.000
_cell.length_b   1.000
_cell.length_c   1.000
_cell.angle_alpha   90.00
_cell.angle_beta   90.00
_cell.angle_gamma   90.00
#
_symmetry.space_group_name_H-M   'P 1'
#
loop_
_entity.id
_entity.type
_entity.pdbx_description
1 polymer ?
#
loop_
_entity_poly.entity_id
_entity_poly.type
_entity_poly.pdbx_seq_one_letter_code
_entity_poly.pdbx_strand_id
1 'polypeptide(L)'
;DPMVAMINEQYIGRNKKFKVVGVCNNGKSALEFLNHQAVDLVVLDVYMPQMDGFETLCQIRKNKISVEVIMVTAANDRESLEEALHLGIVDYLVKPFTYDRFQMALEKYIAQSNALRDVDKLNQKNIDFIIENAHKKSENLYPKGVQEKTMLLILEHLKNNPHKWLTGDDIAAEIGLTGVTVRRYMNYLAESGKVTGDMNYDTGGRPCMRYKIAD
;
A
#
# COMPACT_ATOMS: atom_id res chain seq x y z
N ASP A 1 -13.89 8.82 14.21
CA ASP A 1 -15.34 8.90 13.89
C ASP A 1 -16.09 7.76 14.57
N PRO A 2 -17.02 8.05 15.54
CA PRO A 2 -17.75 7.02 16.28
C PRO A 2 -18.59 6.10 15.40
N MET A 3 -19.13 6.60 14.27
CA MET A 3 -19.91 5.80 13.33
C MET A 3 -19.02 4.77 12.62
N VAL A 4 -17.82 5.17 12.23
CA VAL A 4 -16.85 4.26 11.59
C VAL A 4 -16.38 3.20 12.58
N ALA A 5 -16.10 3.59 13.83
CA ALA A 5 -15.75 2.65 14.90
C ALA A 5 -16.85 1.60 15.12
N MET A 6 -18.11 2.02 15.17
CA MET A 6 -19.25 1.12 15.32
C MET A 6 -19.40 0.16 14.12
N ILE A 7 -19.22 0.64 12.90
CA ILE A 7 -19.26 -0.20 11.69
C ILE A 7 -18.13 -1.23 11.72
N ASN A 8 -16.91 -0.81 12.05
CA ASN A 8 -15.77 -1.71 12.17
C ASN A 8 -16.00 -2.78 13.25
N GLU A 9 -16.55 -2.39 14.40
CA GLU A 9 -16.91 -3.31 15.48
C GLU A 9 -17.94 -4.34 15.03
N GLN A 10 -19.00 -3.92 14.31
CA GLN A 10 -19.97 -4.83 13.72
C GLN A 10 -19.35 -5.78 12.70
N TYR A 11 -18.42 -5.30 11.87
CA TYR A 11 -17.72 -6.12 10.88
C TYR A 11 -16.83 -7.17 11.55
N ILE A 12 -16.11 -6.79 12.61
CA ILE A 12 -15.30 -7.71 13.40
C ILE A 12 -16.19 -8.74 14.10
N GLY A 13 -17.29 -8.31 14.71
CA GLY A 13 -18.21 -9.17 15.45
C GLY A 13 -18.87 -10.28 14.63
N ARG A 14 -18.90 -10.15 13.30
CA ARG A 14 -19.35 -11.22 12.39
C ARG A 14 -18.30 -12.34 12.22
N ASN A 15 -17.04 -12.08 12.55
CA ASN A 15 -15.97 -13.07 12.44
C ASN A 15 -15.65 -13.65 13.82
N LYS A 16 -16.09 -14.90 14.05
CA LYS A 16 -15.92 -15.60 15.34
C LYS A 16 -14.46 -15.79 15.80
N LYS A 17 -13.48 -15.54 14.93
CA LYS A 17 -12.05 -15.64 15.25
C LYS A 17 -11.51 -14.41 15.96
N PHE A 18 -12.29 -13.32 16.01
CA PHE A 18 -11.90 -12.06 16.62
C PHE A 18 -12.83 -11.69 17.76
N LYS A 19 -12.26 -11.01 18.74
CA LYS A 19 -12.98 -10.39 19.84
C LYS A 19 -12.51 -8.95 19.97
N VAL A 20 -13.44 -8.00 19.92
CA VAL A 20 -13.15 -6.59 20.22
C VAL A 20 -12.91 -6.47 21.73
N VAL A 21 -11.73 -5.97 22.11
CA VAL A 21 -11.32 -5.82 23.52
C VAL A 21 -11.35 -4.35 23.96
N GLY A 22 -11.44 -3.42 23.03
CA GLY A 22 -11.57 -1.99 23.31
C GLY A 22 -11.78 -1.15 22.08
N VAL A 23 -12.33 0.03 22.27
CA VAL A 23 -12.50 1.08 21.26
C VAL A 23 -11.93 2.38 21.84
N CYS A 24 -11.03 3.02 21.11
CA CYS A 24 -10.38 4.26 21.51
C CYS A 24 -10.71 5.37 20.51
N ASN A 25 -10.85 6.60 20.99
CA ASN A 25 -11.30 7.74 20.17
C ASN A 25 -10.14 8.60 19.64
N ASN A 26 -8.91 8.32 20.03
CA ASN A 26 -7.71 9.02 19.60
C ASN A 26 -6.45 8.18 19.85
N GLY A 27 -5.32 8.57 19.26
CA GLY A 27 -4.06 7.83 19.36
C GLY A 27 -3.49 7.75 20.77
N LYS A 28 -3.66 8.79 21.58
CA LYS A 28 -3.14 8.79 22.98
C LYS A 28 -3.84 7.72 23.82
N SER A 29 -5.17 7.68 23.79
CA SER A 29 -5.94 6.67 24.51
C SER A 29 -5.68 5.26 23.98
N ALA A 30 -5.42 5.11 22.68
CA ALA A 30 -5.03 3.84 22.08
C ALA A 30 -3.68 3.36 22.60
N LEU A 31 -2.66 4.22 22.66
CA LEU A 31 -1.34 3.88 23.20
C LEU A 31 -1.41 3.53 24.69
N GLU A 32 -2.18 4.29 25.48
CA GLU A 32 -2.41 3.99 26.88
C GLU A 32 -3.07 2.62 27.07
N PHE A 33 -4.10 2.33 26.28
CA PHE A 33 -4.76 1.02 26.29
C PHE A 33 -3.79 -0.13 25.94
N LEU A 34 -2.98 0.03 24.90
CA LEU A 34 -2.00 -0.96 24.46
C LEU A 34 -0.88 -1.21 25.49
N ASN A 35 -0.56 -0.23 26.35
CA ASN A 35 0.42 -0.42 27.41
C ASN A 35 -0.11 -1.28 28.57
N HIS A 36 -1.42 -1.37 28.73
CA HIS A 36 -2.06 -2.10 29.85
C HIS A 36 -2.77 -3.39 29.41
N GLN A 37 -3.08 -3.52 28.13
CA GLN A 37 -3.85 -4.63 27.58
C GLN A 37 -3.11 -5.26 26.39
N ALA A 38 -2.95 -6.58 26.43
CA ALA A 38 -2.45 -7.32 25.27
C ALA A 38 -3.47 -7.30 24.14
N VAL A 39 -3.06 -6.85 22.98
CA VAL A 39 -3.88 -6.75 21.78
C VAL A 39 -3.09 -7.33 20.61
N ASP A 40 -3.70 -8.22 19.85
CA ASP A 40 -3.04 -8.85 18.71
C ASP A 40 -3.13 -7.99 17.45
N LEU A 41 -4.25 -7.27 17.27
CA LEU A 41 -4.54 -6.49 16.07
C LEU A 41 -5.25 -5.17 16.41
N VAL A 42 -4.80 -4.07 15.83
CA VAL A 42 -5.44 -2.76 15.88
C VAL A 42 -5.98 -2.41 14.48
N VAL A 43 -7.24 -1.98 14.43
CA VAL A 43 -7.81 -1.29 13.26
C VAL A 43 -7.74 0.20 13.54
N LEU A 44 -6.86 0.91 12.84
CA LEU A 44 -6.41 2.26 13.14
C LEU A 44 -6.87 3.24 12.06
N ASP A 45 -7.73 4.19 12.43
CA ASP A 45 -8.08 5.30 11.53
C ASP A 45 -6.92 6.29 11.45
N VAL A 46 -6.66 6.80 10.24
CA VAL A 46 -5.65 7.86 10.03
C VAL A 46 -6.13 9.17 10.66
N TYR A 47 -7.36 9.56 10.41
CA TYR A 47 -7.87 10.86 10.84
C TYR A 47 -8.52 10.79 12.22
N MET A 48 -7.74 11.06 13.24
CA MET A 48 -8.19 11.12 14.64
C MET A 48 -7.79 12.44 15.28
N PRO A 49 -8.56 12.93 16.27
CA PRO A 49 -8.20 14.12 17.04
C PRO A 49 -7.00 13.87 17.96
N GLN A 50 -6.27 14.93 18.31
CA GLN A 50 -5.13 14.98 19.24
C GLN A 50 -3.86 14.28 18.76
N MET A 51 -3.95 13.04 18.32
CA MET A 51 -2.86 12.23 17.75
C MET A 51 -3.45 11.41 16.62
N ASP A 52 -2.94 11.60 15.42
CA ASP A 52 -3.42 10.90 14.23
C ASP A 52 -2.94 9.43 14.16
N GLY A 53 -3.43 8.71 13.15
CA GLY A 53 -3.10 7.29 12.99
C GLY A 53 -1.65 7.04 12.65
N PHE A 54 -1.00 7.90 11.87
CA PHE A 54 0.42 7.75 11.54
C PHE A 54 1.30 8.00 12.74
N GLU A 55 1.07 9.10 13.48
CA GLU A 55 1.76 9.36 14.73
C GLU A 55 1.59 8.20 15.71
N THR A 56 0.37 7.67 15.83
CA THR A 56 0.07 6.52 16.69
C THR A 56 0.86 5.28 16.24
N LEU A 57 0.88 4.96 14.96
CA LEU A 57 1.63 3.84 14.40
C LEU A 57 3.13 3.99 14.64
N CYS A 58 3.69 5.19 14.41
CA CYS A 58 5.08 5.50 14.71
C CYS A 58 5.43 5.26 16.19
N GLN A 59 4.56 5.69 17.12
CA GLN A 59 4.76 5.47 18.55
C GLN A 59 4.66 3.99 18.93
N ILE A 60 3.73 3.24 18.35
CA ILE A 60 3.63 1.77 18.51
C ILE A 60 4.97 1.12 18.15
N ARG A 61 5.54 1.46 16.99
CA ARG A 61 6.82 0.89 16.52
C ARG A 61 8.01 1.35 17.35
N LYS A 62 8.08 2.65 17.68
CA LYS A 62 9.14 3.22 18.53
C LYS A 62 9.18 2.58 19.91
N ASN A 63 8.02 2.36 20.52
CA ASN A 63 7.89 1.73 21.83
C ASN A 63 7.97 0.20 21.77
N LYS A 64 8.18 -0.39 20.59
CA LYS A 64 8.26 -1.85 20.37
C LYS A 64 7.03 -2.61 20.90
N ILE A 65 5.84 -1.98 20.80
CA ILE A 65 4.60 -2.65 21.17
C ILE A 65 4.31 -3.72 20.12
N SER A 66 4.21 -4.97 20.57
CA SER A 66 3.98 -6.13 19.69
C SER A 66 2.50 -6.21 19.34
N VAL A 67 2.09 -5.47 18.32
CA VAL A 67 0.72 -5.46 17.79
C VAL A 67 0.74 -5.27 16.28
N GLU A 68 -0.12 -6.01 15.61
CA GLU A 68 -0.33 -5.84 14.16
C GLU A 68 -1.35 -4.72 13.90
N VAL A 69 -1.20 -4.04 12.78
CA VAL A 69 -2.03 -2.87 12.45
C VAL A 69 -2.64 -2.99 11.06
N ILE A 70 -3.95 -2.76 10.95
CA ILE A 70 -4.66 -2.46 9.72
C ILE A 70 -5.00 -0.98 9.75
N MET A 71 -4.50 -0.21 8.76
CA MET A 71 -4.82 1.21 8.64
C MET A 71 -6.14 1.40 7.89
N VAL A 72 -6.94 2.38 8.34
CA VAL A 72 -8.19 2.80 7.70
C VAL A 72 -8.11 4.30 7.43
N THR A 73 -8.43 4.74 6.22
CA THR A 73 -8.25 6.15 5.84
C THR A 73 -9.28 6.63 4.82
N ALA A 74 -9.55 7.94 4.82
CA ALA A 74 -10.23 8.60 3.72
C ALA A 74 -9.25 9.10 2.63
N ALA A 75 -7.94 9.13 2.93
CA ALA A 75 -6.91 9.55 1.99
C ALA A 75 -6.55 8.41 1.03
N ASN A 76 -6.40 8.76 -0.23
CA ASN A 76 -5.94 7.87 -1.29
C ASN A 76 -4.67 8.46 -1.93
N ASP A 77 -3.78 8.99 -1.08
CA ASP A 77 -2.51 9.51 -1.51
C ASP A 77 -1.41 8.45 -1.34
N ARG A 78 -0.44 8.54 -2.23
CA ARG A 78 0.63 7.57 -2.34
C ARG A 78 1.63 7.66 -1.19
N GLU A 79 1.93 8.87 -0.73
CA GLU A 79 2.94 9.10 0.31
C GLU A 79 2.51 8.45 1.62
N SER A 80 1.27 8.67 2.03
CA SER A 80 0.67 8.02 3.21
C SER A 80 0.67 6.49 3.12
N LEU A 81 0.40 5.94 1.93
CA LEU A 81 0.44 4.50 1.73
C LEU A 81 1.87 3.94 1.84
N GLU A 82 2.85 4.60 1.19
CA GLU A 82 4.26 4.18 1.25
C GLU A 82 4.79 4.23 2.69
N GLU A 83 4.48 5.30 3.44
CA GLU A 83 4.87 5.43 4.84
C GLU A 83 4.26 4.33 5.71
N ALA A 84 2.96 4.06 5.58
CA ALA A 84 2.30 2.99 6.31
C ALA A 84 2.93 1.61 6.04
N LEU A 85 3.28 1.33 4.78
CA LEU A 85 3.93 0.07 4.40
C LEU A 85 5.33 -0.06 5.02
N HIS A 86 6.12 1.00 5.03
CA HIS A 86 7.42 1.00 5.70
C HIS A 86 7.32 0.77 7.21
N LEU A 87 6.23 1.21 7.83
CA LEU A 87 5.92 0.96 9.24
C LEU A 87 5.35 -0.44 9.51
N GLY A 88 5.25 -1.29 8.49
CA GLY A 88 4.93 -2.71 8.65
C GLY A 88 3.47 -2.98 9.00
N ILE A 89 2.52 -2.33 8.33
CA ILE A 89 1.09 -2.64 8.51
C ILE A 89 0.70 -3.94 7.82
N VAL A 90 -0.37 -4.58 8.31
CA VAL A 90 -0.96 -5.78 7.69
C VAL A 90 -1.68 -5.41 6.41
N ASP A 91 -2.53 -4.37 6.47
CA ASP A 91 -3.31 -3.92 5.32
C ASP A 91 -3.70 -2.45 5.43
N TYR A 92 -4.14 -1.87 4.30
CA TYR A 92 -4.55 -0.48 4.18
C TYR A 92 -5.92 -0.40 3.50
N LEU A 93 -6.90 0.18 4.17
CA LEU A 93 -8.29 0.25 3.74
C LEU A 93 -8.67 1.71 3.44
N VAL A 94 -9.05 1.98 2.21
CA VAL A 94 -9.54 3.31 1.79
C VAL A 94 -11.06 3.34 1.92
N LYS A 95 -11.58 4.32 2.66
CA LYS A 95 -13.01 4.57 2.81
C LYS A 95 -13.62 5.17 1.53
N PRO A 96 -14.81 4.76 1.09
CA PRO A 96 -15.65 3.72 1.67
C PRO A 96 -15.20 2.31 1.25
N PHE A 97 -15.21 1.34 2.16
CA PHE A 97 -14.89 -0.05 1.88
C PHE A 97 -16.08 -0.97 2.21
N THR A 98 -16.15 -2.10 1.51
CA THR A 98 -17.17 -3.12 1.73
C THR A 98 -16.80 -4.06 2.87
N TYR A 99 -17.80 -4.76 3.40
CA TYR A 99 -17.59 -5.84 4.37
C TYR A 99 -16.59 -6.89 3.86
N ASP A 100 -16.73 -7.32 2.61
CA ASP A 100 -15.84 -8.33 2.02
C ASP A 100 -14.38 -7.84 1.99
N ARG A 101 -14.14 -6.57 1.63
CA ARG A 101 -12.80 -5.99 1.65
C ARG A 101 -12.20 -5.95 3.05
N PHE A 102 -13.02 -5.66 4.06
CA PHE A 102 -12.60 -5.67 5.45
C PHE A 102 -12.28 -7.09 5.92
N GLN A 103 -13.10 -8.09 5.58
CA GLN A 103 -12.84 -9.50 5.90
C GLN A 103 -11.56 -10.00 5.26
N MET A 104 -11.24 -9.62 4.01
CA MET A 104 -9.97 -9.95 3.37
C MET A 104 -8.76 -9.43 4.16
N ALA A 105 -8.86 -8.23 4.76
CA ALA A 105 -7.79 -7.69 5.60
C ALA A 105 -7.61 -8.50 6.90
N LEU A 106 -8.71 -8.92 7.52
CA LEU A 106 -8.68 -9.80 8.70
C LEU A 106 -8.11 -11.18 8.38
N GLU A 107 -8.48 -11.76 7.25
CA GLU A 107 -7.96 -13.07 6.79
C GLU A 107 -6.46 -12.99 6.50
N LYS A 108 -5.99 -11.89 5.94
CA LYS A 108 -4.57 -11.63 5.71
C LYS A 108 -3.77 -11.61 7.02
N TYR A 109 -4.31 -10.96 8.06
CA TYR A 109 -3.73 -11.02 9.40
C TYR A 109 -3.66 -12.45 9.93
N ILE A 110 -4.75 -13.22 9.84
CA ILE A 110 -4.79 -14.63 10.31
C ILE A 110 -3.73 -15.45 9.59
N ALA A 111 -3.62 -15.34 8.27
CA ALA A 111 -2.63 -16.08 7.48
C ALA A 111 -1.19 -15.75 7.91
N GLN A 112 -0.89 -14.47 8.15
CA GLN A 112 0.42 -14.04 8.63
C GLN A 112 0.71 -14.55 10.05
N SER A 113 -0.25 -14.42 10.96
CA SER A 113 -0.11 -14.87 12.35
C SER A 113 0.11 -16.39 12.43
N ASN A 114 -0.64 -17.17 11.64
CA ASN A 114 -0.48 -18.62 11.60
C ASN A 114 0.89 -19.03 11.02
N ALA A 115 1.34 -18.38 9.93
CA ALA A 115 2.64 -18.63 9.34
C ALA A 115 3.80 -18.37 10.32
N LEU A 116 3.65 -17.38 11.21
CA LEU A 116 4.63 -17.10 12.26
C LEU A 116 4.57 -18.07 13.45
N ARG A 117 3.38 -18.61 13.77
CA ARG A 117 3.21 -19.59 14.86
C ARG A 117 3.74 -20.98 14.51
N ASP A 118 3.67 -21.36 13.24
CA ASP A 118 4.18 -22.66 12.75
C ASP A 118 5.73 -22.71 12.63
N VAL A 119 6.42 -21.70 13.18
CA VAL A 119 7.88 -21.53 13.13
C VAL A 119 8.66 -22.60 13.91
N ASP A 120 8.04 -23.42 14.76
CA ASP A 120 8.68 -24.61 15.37
C ASP A 120 9.14 -25.67 14.33
N LYS A 121 8.74 -25.51 13.06
CA LYS A 121 9.26 -26.24 11.90
C LYS A 121 9.76 -25.27 10.82
N LEU A 122 10.76 -24.46 11.15
CA LEU A 122 11.47 -23.62 10.19
C LEU A 122 12.09 -24.52 9.10
N ASN A 123 11.32 -24.82 8.07
CA ASN A 123 11.89 -25.26 6.82
C ASN A 123 11.98 -24.06 5.86
N GLN A 124 12.93 -24.10 4.93
CA GLN A 124 13.17 -23.02 3.98
C GLN A 124 11.89 -22.59 3.24
N LYS A 125 10.97 -23.51 2.96
CA LYS A 125 9.69 -23.22 2.29
C LYS A 125 8.79 -22.30 3.10
N ASN A 126 8.77 -22.42 4.43
CA ASN A 126 7.98 -21.53 5.29
C ASN A 126 8.61 -20.16 5.39
N ILE A 127 9.95 -20.09 5.41
CA ILE A 127 10.69 -18.83 5.37
C ILE A 127 10.44 -18.13 4.03
N ASP A 128 10.56 -18.84 2.91
CA ASP A 128 10.33 -18.30 1.57
C ASP A 128 8.89 -17.81 1.43
N PHE A 129 7.90 -18.55 1.95
CA PHE A 129 6.50 -18.12 1.99
C PHE A 129 6.28 -16.84 2.78
N ILE A 130 6.94 -16.68 3.94
CA ILE A 130 6.87 -15.45 4.76
C ILE A 130 7.54 -14.29 4.02
N ILE A 131 8.70 -14.52 3.42
CA ILE A 131 9.46 -13.51 2.66
C ILE A 131 8.71 -13.14 1.37
N GLU A 132 8.18 -14.11 0.62
CA GLU A 132 7.38 -13.85 -0.59
C GLU A 132 6.10 -13.08 -0.27
N ASN A 133 5.42 -13.36 0.84
CA ASN A 133 4.26 -12.58 1.26
C ASN A 133 4.64 -11.18 1.75
N ALA A 134 5.82 -11.00 2.31
CA ALA A 134 6.38 -9.68 2.60
C ALA A 134 6.73 -8.93 1.31
N HIS A 135 7.26 -9.61 0.29
CA HIS A 135 7.53 -9.05 -1.04
C HIS A 135 6.26 -8.82 -1.87
N LYS A 136 5.26 -9.70 -1.80
CA LYS A 136 3.94 -9.47 -2.41
C LYS A 136 3.20 -8.26 -1.82
N LYS A 137 3.58 -7.78 -0.63
CA LYS A 137 3.14 -6.47 -0.11
C LYS A 137 3.61 -5.31 -0.99
N SER A 138 4.77 -5.41 -1.65
CA SER A 138 5.27 -4.39 -2.59
C SER A 138 4.65 -4.50 -3.99
N GLU A 139 4.25 -5.70 -4.42
CA GLU A 139 3.64 -5.89 -5.74
C GLU A 139 2.20 -5.33 -5.86
N ASN A 140 1.47 -5.20 -4.75
CA ASN A 140 0.13 -4.58 -4.72
C ASN A 140 0.14 -3.03 -4.68
N LEU A 141 1.32 -2.41 -4.69
CA LEU A 141 1.48 -0.94 -4.80
C LEU A 141 1.12 -0.40 -6.18
N TYR A 142 0.99 -1.26 -7.18
CA TYR A 142 0.74 -0.85 -8.55
C TYR A 142 -0.66 -1.25 -9.04
N PRO A 143 -1.30 -0.46 -9.90
CA PRO A 143 -2.57 -0.82 -10.53
C PRO A 143 -2.50 -2.17 -11.23
N LYS A 144 -3.65 -2.85 -11.36
CA LYS A 144 -3.75 -4.14 -12.04
C LYS A 144 -3.06 -4.10 -13.42
N GLY A 145 -2.03 -4.95 -13.60
CA GLY A 145 -1.25 -5.04 -14.85
C GLY A 145 0.01 -4.16 -14.89
N VAL A 146 0.39 -3.52 -13.78
CA VAL A 146 1.66 -2.82 -13.61
C VAL A 146 2.55 -3.64 -12.69
N GLN A 147 3.70 -4.08 -13.17
CA GLN A 147 4.69 -4.85 -12.42
C GLN A 147 5.90 -3.98 -12.08
N GLU A 148 6.40 -4.07 -10.86
CA GLU A 148 7.53 -3.28 -10.37
C GLU A 148 8.77 -3.42 -11.26
N LYS A 149 9.13 -4.63 -11.65
CA LYS A 149 10.30 -4.90 -12.48
C LYS A 149 10.24 -4.15 -13.82
N THR A 150 9.07 -4.14 -14.46
CA THR A 150 8.86 -3.41 -15.72
C THR A 150 8.86 -1.89 -15.49
N MET A 151 8.33 -1.44 -14.35
CA MET A 151 8.34 -0.03 -13.95
C MET A 151 9.78 0.48 -13.77
N LEU A 152 10.61 -0.27 -13.04
CA LEU A 152 12.01 0.07 -12.83
C LEU A 152 12.78 0.14 -14.15
N LEU A 153 12.55 -0.80 -15.06
CA LEU A 153 13.16 -0.81 -16.39
C LEU A 153 12.83 0.47 -17.18
N ILE A 154 11.56 0.88 -17.19
CA ILE A 154 11.11 2.10 -17.86
C ILE A 154 11.72 3.34 -17.20
N LEU A 155 11.73 3.40 -15.87
CA LEU A 155 12.30 4.54 -15.13
C LEU A 155 13.82 4.66 -15.35
N GLU A 156 14.54 3.54 -15.36
CA GLU A 156 15.98 3.52 -15.64
C GLU A 156 16.28 4.03 -17.06
N HIS A 157 15.50 3.59 -18.04
CA HIS A 157 15.62 4.07 -19.40
C HIS A 157 15.38 5.59 -19.50
N LEU A 158 14.35 6.12 -18.84
CA LEU A 158 14.06 7.56 -18.80
C LEU A 158 15.14 8.35 -18.07
N LYS A 159 15.68 7.83 -16.96
CA LYS A 159 16.82 8.44 -16.23
C LYS A 159 18.09 8.52 -17.06
N ASN A 160 18.32 7.54 -17.93
CA ASN A 160 19.46 7.55 -18.86
C ASN A 160 19.25 8.53 -20.03
N ASN A 161 18.04 9.06 -20.21
CA ASN A 161 17.67 10.04 -21.23
C ASN A 161 16.97 11.26 -20.64
N PRO A 162 17.52 11.97 -19.64
CA PRO A 162 16.79 12.94 -18.80
C PRO A 162 16.26 14.16 -19.55
N HIS A 163 16.88 14.51 -20.69
CA HIS A 163 16.52 15.71 -21.47
C HIS A 163 15.73 15.41 -22.75
N LYS A 164 15.49 14.13 -23.03
CA LYS A 164 14.77 13.72 -24.25
C LYS A 164 13.28 13.57 -23.99
N TRP A 165 12.48 14.12 -24.89
CA TRP A 165 11.07 13.79 -25.00
C TRP A 165 10.94 12.51 -25.84
N LEU A 166 10.41 11.45 -25.23
CA LEU A 166 10.24 10.13 -25.84
C LEU A 166 8.76 9.78 -25.93
N THR A 167 8.35 9.22 -27.05
CA THR A 167 6.99 8.66 -27.19
C THR A 167 6.91 7.26 -26.55
N GLY A 168 5.70 6.80 -26.24
CA GLY A 168 5.53 5.44 -25.74
C GLY A 168 6.06 4.36 -26.68
N ASP A 169 6.05 4.62 -27.99
CA ASP A 169 6.53 3.68 -28.99
C ASP A 169 8.07 3.71 -29.10
N ASP A 170 8.72 4.88 -28.92
CA ASP A 170 10.19 4.98 -28.82
C ASP A 170 10.72 4.18 -27.63
N ILE A 171 10.11 4.41 -26.46
CA ILE A 171 10.48 3.67 -25.24
C ILE A 171 10.27 2.17 -25.44
N ALA A 172 9.15 1.77 -26.02
CA ALA A 172 8.83 0.37 -26.26
C ALA A 172 9.86 -0.33 -27.15
N ALA A 173 10.29 0.35 -28.23
CA ALA A 173 11.29 -0.18 -29.16
C ALA A 173 12.65 -0.39 -28.49
N GLU A 174 13.08 0.54 -27.61
CA GLU A 174 14.40 0.48 -26.98
C GLU A 174 14.48 -0.54 -25.84
N ILE A 175 13.37 -0.77 -25.10
CA ILE A 175 13.37 -1.70 -23.95
C ILE A 175 12.71 -3.06 -24.24
N GLY A 176 12.30 -3.31 -25.50
CA GLY A 176 11.74 -4.60 -25.92
C GLY A 176 10.34 -4.90 -25.37
N LEU A 177 9.53 -3.87 -25.16
CA LEU A 177 8.14 -3.99 -24.71
C LEU A 177 7.15 -3.59 -25.83
N THR A 178 5.86 -3.87 -25.62
CA THR A 178 4.83 -3.39 -26.55
C THR A 178 4.43 -1.95 -26.21
N GLY A 179 4.11 -1.13 -27.21
CA GLY A 179 3.65 0.25 -27.02
C GLY A 179 2.41 0.36 -26.12
N VAL A 180 1.51 -0.63 -26.16
CA VAL A 180 0.34 -0.69 -25.25
C VAL A 180 0.78 -0.87 -23.80
N THR A 181 1.76 -1.73 -23.55
CA THR A 181 2.34 -1.91 -22.21
C THR A 181 2.95 -0.62 -21.73
N VAL A 182 3.87 -0.03 -22.50
CA VAL A 182 4.56 1.21 -22.12
C VAL A 182 3.57 2.34 -21.82
N ARG A 183 2.56 2.57 -22.68
CA ARG A 183 1.56 3.63 -22.44
C ARG A 183 0.84 3.47 -21.10
N ARG A 184 0.51 2.24 -20.68
CA ARG A 184 -0.10 1.98 -19.36
C ARG A 184 0.81 2.44 -18.23
N TYR A 185 2.10 2.13 -18.32
CA TYR A 185 3.07 2.53 -17.30
C TYR A 185 3.33 4.04 -17.33
N MET A 186 3.40 4.64 -18.52
CA MET A 186 3.60 6.09 -18.64
C MET A 186 2.42 6.89 -18.08
N ASN A 187 1.18 6.43 -18.27
CA ASN A 187 0.01 7.05 -17.65
C ASN A 187 0.13 7.00 -16.12
N TYR A 188 0.46 5.84 -15.56
CA TYR A 188 0.67 5.71 -14.12
C TYR A 188 1.82 6.60 -13.60
N LEU A 189 2.94 6.67 -14.31
CA LEU A 189 4.07 7.52 -13.96
C LEU A 189 3.73 9.03 -14.05
N ALA A 190 2.90 9.42 -15.00
CA ALA A 190 2.41 10.78 -15.14
C ALA A 190 1.43 11.15 -14.01
N GLU A 191 0.49 10.27 -13.69
CA GLU A 191 -0.43 10.45 -12.55
C GLU A 191 0.30 10.53 -11.21
N SER A 192 1.42 9.81 -11.07
CA SER A 192 2.27 9.83 -9.88
C SER A 192 3.33 10.95 -9.89
N GLY A 193 3.32 11.85 -10.86
CA GLY A 193 4.24 12.99 -10.96
C GLY A 193 5.70 12.64 -11.26
N LYS A 194 6.01 11.38 -11.58
CA LYS A 194 7.38 10.93 -11.88
C LYS A 194 7.84 11.25 -13.29
N VAL A 195 6.91 11.50 -14.19
CA VAL A 195 7.17 11.95 -15.56
C VAL A 195 6.22 13.07 -15.93
N THR A 196 6.71 13.98 -16.79
CA THR A 196 5.90 15.01 -17.42
C THR A 196 5.47 14.52 -18.78
N GLY A 197 4.17 14.56 -19.08
CA GLY A 197 3.59 14.26 -20.37
C GLY A 197 3.26 15.55 -21.16
N ASP A 198 3.52 15.55 -22.46
CA ASP A 198 3.18 16.65 -23.35
C ASP A 198 2.63 16.09 -24.68
N MET A 199 1.68 16.80 -25.26
CA MET A 199 1.09 16.40 -26.54
C MET A 199 1.90 16.97 -27.71
N ASN A 200 2.49 16.10 -28.51
CA ASN A 200 3.20 16.50 -29.70
C ASN A 200 2.24 16.56 -30.91
N TYR A 201 2.08 17.75 -31.49
CA TYR A 201 1.26 18.01 -32.68
C TYR A 201 2.08 18.04 -33.97
N ASP A 202 3.42 18.11 -33.91
CA ASP A 202 4.33 18.28 -35.07
C ASP A 202 4.73 16.93 -35.67
N THR A 203 3.82 15.95 -35.69
CA THR A 203 4.13 14.58 -36.12
C THR A 203 3.81 14.29 -37.59
N GLY A 204 3.23 15.25 -38.34
CA GLY A 204 2.73 15.03 -39.70
C GLY A 204 1.58 14.03 -39.80
N GLY A 205 1.06 13.55 -38.67
CA GLY A 205 -0.01 12.58 -38.53
C GLY A 205 -0.90 12.87 -37.31
N ARG A 206 -1.37 11.81 -36.61
CA ARG A 206 -2.14 11.97 -35.39
C ARG A 206 -1.25 12.47 -34.27
N PRO A 207 -1.72 13.43 -33.44
CA PRO A 207 -1.01 13.87 -32.24
C PRO A 207 -0.64 12.68 -31.37
N CYS A 208 0.58 12.68 -30.81
CA CYS A 208 1.04 11.63 -29.91
C CYS A 208 1.55 12.20 -28.58
N MET A 209 1.33 11.46 -27.49
CA MET A 209 1.89 11.79 -26.19
C MET A 209 3.37 11.48 -26.15
N ARG A 210 4.16 12.45 -25.69
CA ARG A 210 5.58 12.30 -25.37
C ARG A 210 5.82 12.54 -23.87
N TYR A 211 6.85 11.94 -23.36
CA TYR A 211 7.12 11.92 -21.94
C TYR A 211 8.59 12.24 -21.66
N LYS A 212 8.83 12.89 -20.56
CA LYS A 212 10.15 13.19 -20.03
C LYS A 212 10.13 12.94 -18.52
N ILE A 213 11.26 12.54 -17.94
CA ILE A 213 11.36 12.41 -16.48
C ILE A 213 11.10 13.76 -15.82
N ALA A 214 10.34 13.77 -14.74
CA ALA A 214 10.12 14.98 -13.96
C ALA A 214 11.43 15.37 -13.24
N ASP A 215 11.69 16.68 -13.17
CA ASP A 215 12.88 17.21 -12.51
C ASP A 215 12.85 17.02 -11.00
#